data_b2d934315e3c92a35a49fa61ef958c8c
#
_entry.id   b2d934315e3c92a35a49fa61ef958c8c
#
_cell.length_a   1.000
_cell.length_b   1.000
_cell.length_c   1.000
_cell.angle_alpha   90.00
_cell.angle_beta   90.00
_cell.angle_gamma   90.00
#
_symmetry.space_group_name_H-M   'P 1'
#
loop_
_entity.id
_entity.type
_entity.pdbx_description
1 polymer ?
#
loop_
_entity_poly.entity_id
_entity_poly.type
_entity_poly.pdbx_seq_one_letter_code
_entity_poly.pdbx_strand_id
1 'polypeptide(L)'
;MRYSGRVVLALSVLVPSVLVLVIGAAALAAGCGDKAALDGTSWRLVGWSISAIDPADFTITAQFRDGQMGGTSAVNSYGASYETGGDGSLSLGAISATEMAGPEPAMQAEAAYFALLQRVRAYRLDGDELTLLDGNGNELLIFAKTSG
;
A
#
# COMPACT_ATOMS: atom_id res chain seq x y z
N MET A 1 62.76 -46.61 51.67
CA MET A 1 62.37 -46.86 50.27
C MET A 1 61.83 -45.60 49.66
N ARG A 2 62.49 -45.13 48.63
CA ARG A 2 62.26 -43.81 48.00
C ARG A 2 61.21 -44.00 46.87
N TYR A 3 60.19 -43.17 46.87
CA TYR A 3 59.40 -42.99 45.66
C TYR A 3 59.40 -41.51 45.25
N SER A 4 60.02 -41.25 44.14
CA SER A 4 59.94 -40.00 43.42
C SER A 4 58.61 -39.85 42.69
N GLY A 5 57.79 -38.90 43.08
CA GLY A 5 56.63 -38.48 42.34
C GLY A 5 56.98 -37.35 41.40
N ARG A 6 56.89 -37.58 40.12
CA ARG A 6 57.01 -36.57 39.06
C ARG A 6 55.75 -35.77 39.03
N VAL A 7 55.86 -34.45 39.26
CA VAL A 7 54.82 -33.50 39.03
C VAL A 7 54.76 -33.22 37.51
N VAL A 8 53.65 -33.59 36.87
CA VAL A 8 53.36 -33.19 35.52
C VAL A 8 52.56 -31.90 35.57
N LEU A 9 53.15 -30.82 35.18
CA LEU A 9 52.46 -29.52 34.94
C LEU A 9 51.61 -29.66 33.68
N ALA A 10 50.30 -29.73 33.81
CA ALA A 10 49.38 -29.59 32.70
C ALA A 10 49.18 -28.08 32.42
N LEU A 11 49.72 -27.65 31.28
CA LEU A 11 49.51 -26.30 30.77
C LEU A 11 48.10 -26.23 30.16
N SER A 12 47.16 -25.64 30.88
CA SER A 12 45.84 -25.37 30.36
C SER A 12 45.87 -24.15 29.41
N VAL A 13 45.78 -24.40 28.14
CA VAL A 13 45.61 -23.36 27.12
C VAL A 13 44.16 -22.90 27.18
N LEU A 14 43.96 -21.69 27.71
CA LEU A 14 42.67 -21.00 27.67
C LEU A 14 42.47 -20.47 26.27
N VAL A 15 41.57 -21.08 25.50
CA VAL A 15 41.09 -20.54 24.21
C VAL A 15 39.95 -19.58 24.49
N PRO A 16 40.06 -18.28 24.21
CA PRO A 16 38.92 -17.40 24.31
C PRO A 16 37.95 -17.65 23.18
N SER A 17 36.79 -18.23 23.50
CA SER A 17 35.66 -18.34 22.58
C SER A 17 35.17 -16.93 22.24
N VAL A 18 35.53 -16.46 21.06
CA VAL A 18 34.94 -15.25 20.48
C VAL A 18 33.52 -15.60 20.04
N LEU A 19 32.55 -15.23 20.86
CA LEU A 19 31.14 -15.31 20.52
C LEU A 19 30.84 -14.21 19.49
N VAL A 20 30.86 -14.54 18.22
CA VAL A 20 30.40 -13.67 17.14
C VAL A 20 28.87 -13.61 17.22
N LEU A 21 28.37 -12.55 17.84
CA LEU A 21 26.95 -12.21 17.85
C LEU A 21 26.60 -11.66 16.47
N VAL A 22 26.13 -12.51 15.54
CA VAL A 22 25.53 -12.07 14.28
C VAL A 22 24.17 -11.49 14.61
N ILE A 23 24.12 -10.17 14.81
CA ILE A 23 22.87 -9.43 14.87
C ILE A 23 22.34 -9.37 13.45
N GLY A 24 21.49 -10.33 13.12
CA GLY A 24 20.66 -10.28 11.93
C GLY A 24 19.72 -9.09 12.04
N ALA A 25 20.06 -7.97 11.41
CA ALA A 25 19.14 -6.88 11.20
C ALA A 25 18.07 -7.38 10.23
N ALA A 26 16.97 -7.93 10.76
CA ALA A 26 15.75 -8.06 10.02
C ALA A 26 15.28 -6.63 9.73
N ALA A 27 15.56 -6.14 8.54
CA ALA A 27 14.95 -4.94 8.03
C ALA A 27 13.46 -5.24 7.87
N LEU A 28 12.66 -4.92 8.88
CA LEU A 28 11.25 -4.69 8.74
C LEU A 28 11.12 -3.50 7.79
N ALA A 29 10.90 -3.78 6.51
CA ALA A 29 10.39 -2.81 5.59
C ALA A 29 8.97 -2.48 6.05
N ALA A 30 8.86 -1.63 7.07
CA ALA A 30 7.64 -0.90 7.36
C ALA A 30 7.39 -0.08 6.10
N GLY A 31 6.37 -0.46 5.32
CA GLY A 31 5.91 0.33 4.20
C GLY A 31 5.50 1.70 4.73
N CYS A 32 6.40 2.66 4.66
CA CYS A 32 6.08 4.05 4.88
C CYS A 32 5.13 4.45 3.76
N GLY A 33 3.85 4.56 4.09
CA GLY A 33 2.86 5.21 3.24
C GLY A 33 3.15 6.70 3.20
N ASP A 34 4.17 7.08 2.45
CA ASP A 34 4.48 8.48 2.22
C ASP A 34 3.63 9.03 1.07
N LYS A 35 3.20 10.28 1.19
CA LYS A 35 2.58 11.04 0.09
C LYS A 35 3.40 10.88 -1.20
N ALA A 36 4.73 10.82 -1.08
CA ALA A 36 5.67 10.55 -2.16
C ALA A 36 5.44 9.20 -2.86
N ALA A 37 4.84 8.19 -2.20
CA ALA A 37 4.61 6.89 -2.81
C ALA A 37 3.45 6.89 -3.83
N LEU A 38 2.45 7.76 -3.65
CA LEU A 38 1.33 7.92 -4.58
C LEU A 38 1.56 9.05 -5.58
N ASP A 39 2.29 10.10 -5.20
CA ASP A 39 2.45 11.28 -6.04
C ASP A 39 3.14 10.96 -7.38
N GLY A 40 2.63 11.53 -8.46
CA GLY A 40 3.12 11.28 -9.81
C GLY A 40 2.69 9.92 -10.41
N THR A 41 1.77 9.19 -9.78
CA THR A 41 1.33 7.87 -10.25
C THR A 41 -0.04 7.92 -10.92
N SER A 42 -0.27 6.98 -11.85
CA SER A 42 -1.52 6.84 -12.60
C SER A 42 -2.00 5.38 -12.56
N TRP A 43 -3.29 5.20 -12.43
CA TRP A 43 -3.92 3.94 -12.13
C TRP A 43 -5.22 3.74 -12.91
N ARG A 44 -5.55 2.48 -13.21
CA ARG A 44 -6.83 2.06 -13.78
C ARG A 44 -7.52 1.10 -12.81
N LEU A 45 -8.79 1.31 -12.54
CA LEU A 45 -9.60 0.40 -11.72
C LEU A 45 -9.75 -0.95 -12.42
N VAL A 46 -9.45 -2.03 -11.68
CA VAL A 46 -9.54 -3.42 -12.15
C VAL A 46 -10.39 -4.30 -11.25
N GLY A 47 -10.71 -3.83 -10.03
CA GLY A 47 -11.55 -4.55 -9.08
C GLY A 47 -12.18 -3.63 -8.04
N TRP A 48 -13.29 -4.06 -7.45
CA TRP A 48 -13.95 -3.42 -6.32
C TRP A 48 -14.76 -4.41 -5.48
N SER A 49 -15.20 -3.97 -4.30
CA SER A 49 -15.96 -4.80 -3.36
C SER A 49 -17.43 -5.02 -3.75
N ILE A 50 -17.87 -4.60 -4.94
CA ILE A 50 -19.25 -4.73 -5.43
C ILE A 50 -19.27 -5.82 -6.50
N SER A 51 -20.14 -6.83 -6.33
CA SER A 51 -20.20 -7.98 -7.23
C SER A 51 -21.18 -7.84 -8.40
N ALA A 52 -22.08 -6.86 -8.37
CA ALA A 52 -23.17 -6.73 -9.34
C ALA A 52 -22.75 -6.07 -10.67
N ILE A 53 -21.62 -5.39 -10.72
CA ILE A 53 -21.11 -4.63 -11.85
C ILE A 53 -19.62 -4.96 -11.97
N ASP A 54 -19.14 -5.30 -13.18
CA ASP A 54 -17.71 -5.49 -13.43
C ASP A 54 -17.06 -4.13 -13.75
N PRO A 55 -16.09 -3.66 -12.95
CA PRO A 55 -15.42 -2.38 -13.22
C PRO A 55 -14.62 -2.39 -14.52
N ALA A 56 -14.24 -3.56 -15.04
CA ALA A 56 -13.51 -3.69 -16.30
C ALA A 56 -14.34 -3.24 -17.53
N ASP A 57 -15.67 -3.23 -17.43
CA ASP A 57 -16.57 -2.76 -18.48
C ASP A 57 -16.54 -1.23 -18.64
N PHE A 58 -15.91 -0.52 -17.71
CA PHE A 58 -15.88 0.95 -17.67
C PHE A 58 -14.45 1.50 -17.64
N THR A 59 -14.29 2.74 -18.08
CA THR A 59 -13.03 3.45 -17.89
C THR A 59 -13.09 4.26 -16.60
N ILE A 60 -12.48 3.71 -15.55
CA ILE A 60 -12.34 4.39 -14.26
C ILE A 60 -10.85 4.48 -13.95
N THR A 61 -10.36 5.70 -13.76
CA THR A 61 -8.94 5.98 -13.55
C THR A 61 -8.71 6.83 -12.30
N ALA A 62 -7.52 6.74 -11.74
CA ALA A 62 -7.06 7.62 -10.66
C ALA A 62 -5.64 8.09 -10.97
N GLN A 63 -5.39 9.37 -10.88
CA GLN A 63 -4.07 9.97 -10.94
C GLN A 63 -3.82 10.76 -9.66
N PHE A 64 -2.67 10.57 -9.07
CA PHE A 64 -2.24 11.30 -7.88
C PHE A 64 -1.13 12.26 -8.26
N ARG A 65 -1.34 13.56 -8.02
CA ARG A 65 -0.37 14.60 -8.34
C ARG A 65 -0.57 15.81 -7.44
N ASP A 66 0.51 16.31 -6.86
CA ASP A 66 0.53 17.56 -6.08
C ASP A 66 -0.56 17.64 -5.00
N GLY A 67 -0.86 16.51 -4.32
CA GLY A 67 -1.88 16.42 -3.29
C GLY A 67 -3.31 16.38 -3.83
N GLN A 68 -3.50 16.16 -5.13
CA GLN A 68 -4.78 15.95 -5.77
C GLN A 68 -4.89 14.53 -6.32
N MET A 69 -6.02 13.90 -6.11
CA MET A 69 -6.45 12.68 -6.78
C MET A 69 -7.52 13.04 -7.80
N GLY A 70 -7.45 12.54 -9.01
CA GLY A 70 -8.47 12.80 -10.02
C GLY A 70 -8.39 11.81 -11.17
N GLY A 71 -9.36 11.87 -12.07
CA GLY A 71 -9.44 10.98 -13.23
C GLY A 71 -10.82 10.96 -13.85
N THR A 72 -11.16 9.82 -14.46
CA THR A 72 -12.48 9.53 -15.04
C THR A 72 -13.22 8.52 -14.15
N SER A 73 -14.51 8.74 -13.93
CA SER A 73 -15.35 7.93 -13.05
C SER A 73 -16.41 7.10 -13.81
N ALA A 74 -16.11 6.63 -14.97
CA ALA A 74 -16.94 5.97 -15.98
C ALA A 74 -17.64 6.96 -16.94
N VAL A 75 -18.21 8.06 -16.45
CA VAL A 75 -18.87 9.10 -17.29
C VAL A 75 -18.17 10.43 -17.12
N ASN A 76 -17.96 10.84 -15.89
CA ASN A 76 -17.49 12.18 -15.55
C ASN A 76 -16.00 12.21 -15.20
N SER A 77 -15.40 13.40 -15.34
CA SER A 77 -14.11 13.70 -14.71
C SER A 77 -14.36 14.07 -13.25
N TYR A 78 -13.47 13.65 -12.36
CA TYR A 78 -13.59 13.95 -10.93
C TYR A 78 -12.25 14.38 -10.34
N GLY A 79 -12.29 14.98 -9.17
CA GLY A 79 -11.13 15.36 -8.39
C GLY A 79 -11.45 15.50 -6.91
N ALA A 80 -10.44 15.26 -6.08
CA ALA A 80 -10.45 15.47 -4.65
C ALA A 80 -9.03 15.75 -4.16
N SER A 81 -8.87 16.53 -3.10
CA SER A 81 -7.59 16.57 -2.40
C SER A 81 -7.34 15.24 -1.69
N TYR A 82 -6.06 14.88 -1.49
CA TYR A 82 -5.72 13.72 -0.67
C TYR A 82 -4.57 14.03 0.29
N GLU A 83 -4.57 13.34 1.42
CA GLU A 83 -3.48 13.34 2.38
C GLU A 83 -3.17 11.90 2.79
N THR A 84 -1.89 11.59 2.98
CA THR A 84 -1.43 10.28 3.47
C THR A 84 -0.67 10.43 4.77
N GLY A 85 -0.83 9.46 5.68
CA GLY A 85 0.00 9.31 6.87
C GLY A 85 1.06 8.22 6.68
N GLY A 86 2.12 8.27 7.51
CA GLY A 86 3.22 7.31 7.49
C GLY A 86 2.83 5.88 7.89
N ASP A 87 1.60 5.66 8.30
CA ASP A 87 1.00 4.37 8.66
C ASP A 87 0.17 3.74 7.52
N GLY A 88 0.20 4.33 6.31
CA GLY A 88 -0.62 3.91 5.19
C GLY A 88 -2.05 4.45 5.24
N SER A 89 -2.35 5.37 6.14
CA SER A 89 -3.63 6.06 6.13
C SER A 89 -3.78 6.95 4.90
N LEU A 90 -5.01 7.08 4.42
CA LEU A 90 -5.38 7.93 3.28
C LEU A 90 -6.70 8.62 3.59
N SER A 91 -6.70 9.93 3.55
CA SER A 91 -7.92 10.73 3.61
C SER A 91 -8.15 11.46 2.29
N LEU A 92 -9.40 11.45 1.84
CA LEU A 92 -9.85 12.19 0.68
C LEU A 92 -10.70 13.38 1.13
N GLY A 93 -10.48 14.53 0.52
CA GLY A 93 -11.33 15.69 0.68
C GLY A 93 -12.67 15.54 -0.05
N ALA A 94 -13.41 16.62 -0.15
CA ALA A 94 -14.66 16.64 -0.91
C ALA A 94 -14.41 16.27 -2.38
N ILE A 95 -15.18 15.31 -2.88
CA ILE A 95 -15.12 14.88 -4.26
C ILE A 95 -15.95 15.85 -5.09
N SER A 96 -15.36 16.44 -6.12
CA SER A 96 -16.05 17.21 -7.15
C SER A 96 -16.03 16.43 -8.46
N ALA A 97 -17.08 16.53 -9.25
CA ALA A 97 -17.17 15.89 -10.55
C ALA A 97 -17.93 16.79 -11.54
N THR A 98 -17.71 16.57 -12.83
CA THR A 98 -18.59 17.13 -13.86
C THR A 98 -19.96 16.45 -13.78
N GLU A 99 -20.98 17.08 -14.33
CA GLU A 99 -22.37 16.57 -14.28
C GLU A 99 -22.88 16.27 -15.70
N MET A 100 -22.16 15.42 -16.43
CA MET A 100 -22.62 14.93 -17.73
C MET A 100 -23.50 13.72 -17.55
N ALA A 101 -24.57 13.61 -18.36
CA ALA A 101 -25.37 12.41 -18.43
C ALA A 101 -24.69 11.38 -19.36
N GLY A 102 -24.77 10.11 -18.96
CA GLY A 102 -24.23 8.98 -19.71
C GLY A 102 -25.24 7.82 -19.78
N PRO A 103 -24.85 6.71 -20.38
CA PRO A 103 -25.64 5.48 -20.33
C PRO A 103 -25.92 5.05 -18.90
N GLU A 104 -27.13 4.54 -18.63
CA GLU A 104 -27.55 4.15 -17.28
C GLU A 104 -26.55 3.21 -16.56
N PRO A 105 -26.00 2.15 -17.19
CA PRO A 105 -25.01 1.29 -16.53
C PRO A 105 -23.74 2.03 -16.11
N ALA A 106 -23.27 2.98 -16.92
CA ALA A 106 -22.09 3.77 -16.60
C ALA A 106 -22.37 4.77 -15.46
N MET A 107 -23.57 5.36 -15.40
CA MET A 107 -24.00 6.21 -14.29
C MET A 107 -24.11 5.43 -12.98
N GLN A 108 -24.57 4.19 -13.03
CA GLN A 108 -24.63 3.29 -11.87
C GLN A 108 -23.20 2.93 -11.39
N ALA A 109 -22.28 2.64 -12.31
CA ALA A 109 -20.88 2.36 -12.00
C ALA A 109 -20.20 3.59 -11.36
N GLU A 110 -20.46 4.78 -11.87
CA GLU A 110 -19.94 6.04 -11.31
C GLU A 110 -20.46 6.29 -9.89
N ALA A 111 -21.76 6.13 -9.67
CA ALA A 111 -22.35 6.29 -8.34
C ALA A 111 -21.76 5.28 -7.34
N ALA A 112 -21.56 4.04 -7.75
CA ALA A 112 -20.92 3.00 -6.96
C ALA A 112 -19.47 3.36 -6.62
N TYR A 113 -18.71 3.83 -7.61
CA TYR A 113 -17.33 4.28 -7.42
C TYR A 113 -17.20 5.40 -6.39
N PHE A 114 -18.00 6.46 -6.50
CA PHE A 114 -17.98 7.56 -5.54
C PHE A 114 -18.41 7.14 -4.14
N ALA A 115 -19.40 6.25 -4.02
CA ALA A 115 -19.80 5.69 -2.73
C ALA A 115 -18.66 4.92 -2.05
N LEU A 116 -17.85 4.18 -2.81
CA LEU A 116 -16.67 3.50 -2.30
C LEU A 116 -15.55 4.48 -1.92
N LEU A 117 -15.27 5.48 -2.76
CA LEU A 117 -14.26 6.50 -2.48
C LEU A 117 -14.51 7.24 -1.15
N GLN A 118 -15.76 7.54 -0.82
CA GLN A 118 -16.12 8.21 0.44
C GLN A 118 -15.79 7.37 1.69
N ARG A 119 -15.67 6.05 1.53
CA ARG A 119 -15.34 5.11 2.61
C ARG A 119 -13.85 4.87 2.78
N VAL A 120 -13.03 5.32 1.84
CA VAL A 120 -11.56 5.11 1.88
C VAL A 120 -10.96 5.78 3.13
N ARG A 121 -10.10 5.03 3.83
CA ARG A 121 -9.35 5.48 5.01
C ARG A 121 -7.88 5.06 4.98
N ALA A 122 -7.52 4.11 4.12
CA ALA A 122 -6.15 3.63 4.01
C ALA A 122 -5.86 3.17 2.57
N TYR A 123 -4.58 2.96 2.28
CA TYR A 123 -4.14 2.36 1.02
C TYR A 123 -3.01 1.37 1.26
N ARG A 124 -2.84 0.47 0.31
CA ARG A 124 -1.72 -0.45 0.20
C ARG A 124 -1.18 -0.41 -1.22
N LEU A 125 0.14 -0.32 -1.34
CA LEU A 125 0.87 -0.48 -2.60
C LEU A 125 1.61 -1.82 -2.58
N ASP A 126 1.43 -2.62 -3.62
CA ASP A 126 2.17 -3.86 -3.83
C ASP A 126 2.60 -3.92 -5.31
N GLY A 127 3.83 -3.49 -5.58
CA GLY A 127 4.34 -3.37 -6.94
C GLY A 127 3.48 -2.44 -7.81
N ASP A 128 2.84 -3.00 -8.81
CA ASP A 128 1.98 -2.29 -9.77
C ASP A 128 0.48 -2.36 -9.40
N GLU A 129 0.17 -2.71 -8.16
CA GLU A 129 -1.20 -2.72 -7.63
C GLU A 129 -1.36 -1.70 -6.50
N LEU A 130 -2.43 -0.92 -6.57
CA LEU A 130 -2.89 -0.02 -5.53
C LEU A 130 -4.25 -0.51 -5.02
N THR A 131 -4.33 -0.85 -3.74
CA THR A 131 -5.59 -1.18 -3.07
C THR A 131 -6.00 -0.05 -2.13
N LEU A 132 -7.21 0.46 -2.29
CA LEU A 132 -7.83 1.41 -1.35
C LEU A 132 -8.72 0.65 -0.37
N LEU A 133 -8.58 0.97 0.92
CA LEU A 133 -9.16 0.23 2.04
C LEU A 133 -10.10 1.12 2.87
N ASP A 134 -11.09 0.50 3.52
CA ASP A 134 -11.89 1.19 4.54
C ASP A 134 -11.16 1.24 5.90
N GLY A 135 -11.80 1.88 6.90
CA GLY A 135 -11.24 2.01 8.25
C GLY A 135 -11.09 0.69 9.02
N ASN A 136 -11.66 -0.41 8.53
CA ASN A 136 -11.52 -1.75 9.10
C ASN A 136 -10.48 -2.60 8.36
N GLY A 137 -9.87 -2.04 7.30
CA GLY A 137 -8.90 -2.76 6.46
C GLY A 137 -9.55 -3.63 5.37
N ASN A 138 -10.85 -3.48 5.10
CA ASN A 138 -11.49 -4.18 3.99
C ASN A 138 -11.15 -3.50 2.67
N GLU A 139 -10.89 -4.29 1.65
CA GLU A 139 -10.61 -3.81 0.29
C GLU A 139 -11.88 -3.21 -0.32
N LEU A 140 -11.76 -2.00 -0.85
CA LEU A 140 -12.85 -1.28 -1.51
C LEU A 140 -12.64 -1.20 -3.02
N LEU A 141 -11.44 -0.78 -3.44
CA LEU A 141 -11.06 -0.51 -4.82
C LEU A 141 -9.67 -1.06 -5.08
N ILE A 142 -9.50 -1.77 -6.19
CA ILE A 142 -8.21 -2.34 -6.63
C ILE A 142 -7.86 -1.75 -7.98
N PHE A 143 -6.68 -1.18 -8.09
CA PHE A 143 -6.18 -0.53 -9.28
C PHE A 143 -4.88 -1.18 -9.77
N ALA A 144 -4.74 -1.27 -11.08
CA ALA A 144 -3.48 -1.60 -11.74
C ALA A 144 -2.80 -0.30 -12.22
N LYS A 145 -1.47 -0.25 -12.10
CA LYS A 145 -0.66 0.87 -12.54
C LYS A 145 -0.74 1.03 -14.05
N THR A 146 -0.87 2.26 -14.51
CA THR A 146 -0.79 2.59 -15.93
C THR A 146 0.54 3.29 -16.21
N SER A 147 1.12 2.99 -17.38
CA SER A 147 2.24 3.79 -17.88
C SER A 147 1.74 5.20 -18.19
N GLY A 148 2.27 6.20 -17.53
CA GLY A 148 2.01 7.60 -17.81
C GLY A 148 2.76 8.09 -19.04
#